data_f324279054c0f65640b0049c313a6575
#
_entry.id   f324279054c0f65640b0049c313a6575
#
_cell.length_a   1.000
_cell.length_b   1.000
_cell.length_c   1.000
_cell.angle_alpha   90.00
_cell.angle_beta   90.00
_cell.angle_gamma   90.00
#
_symmetry.space_group_name_H-M   'P 1'
#
loop_
_entity.id
_entity.type
_entity.pdbx_description
1 polymer ?
#
loop_
_entity_poly.entity_id
_entity_poly.type
_entity_poly.pdbx_seq_one_letter_code
_entity_poly.pdbx_strand_id
1 'polypeptide(L)'
;MELDLKAEIVENLTTPDEEIEMQWSILIDQVMKGNVIPVIGSDLTACDGKSISHTLVNSISSLCNMKIPAQSFSQLIPRFNVEHKNDDIYNFVYRVLSKDSYSQLTEPSVDLTSLISIKYFPFVIYTSYDQTVEKAMRLVHGDKLRVLTFDNNADTNDDIPPLDNLKTPTLYYIFGKANGDGHRYVLSDKDILDFSRSWLAETDNSNKAKPANLSNALSNKFLLVLGCNYTDWLFRFFWFAMKDAKIKQKDDCQKIGMLTIDNSANEELIDFLTRSNTLTQNIPISKFINQLKERIAKKENEMSSVSEQIKFNQPLENADVFISYSRADKDIADKLYSVLTEKGLDVWYDKKNLGAGSEFWKDIRYAIRTSMIFVPLLTNSIKRQYRDEHVYRDEWDEAIIRKRRLGNVTYICPLCSSEFDIEDRDSDIPELFKTHNVRTFEIDKLEDNLTSFANEIKSEVLKLKEDDCKK
;
A
#
# COMPACT_ATOMS: atom_id res chain seq x y z
N MET A 1 -10.93 -32.73 -30.57
CA MET A 1 -10.47 -31.33 -30.74
C MET A 1 -11.22 -30.38 -29.79
N GLU A 2 -12.53 -30.32 -29.77
CA GLU A 2 -13.28 -29.42 -28.85
C GLU A 2 -13.31 -29.95 -27.39
N LEU A 3 -13.25 -31.25 -27.17
CA LEU A 3 -13.11 -31.89 -25.85
C LEU A 3 -11.68 -31.75 -25.28
N ASP A 4 -10.67 -31.83 -26.14
CA ASP A 4 -9.27 -31.68 -25.75
C ASP A 4 -8.95 -30.22 -25.36
N LEU A 5 -9.53 -29.23 -26.09
CA LEU A 5 -9.36 -27.81 -25.75
C LEU A 5 -10.01 -27.44 -24.40
N LYS A 6 -11.15 -28.09 -24.05
CA LYS A 6 -11.78 -27.88 -22.74
C LYS A 6 -10.99 -28.53 -21.61
N ALA A 7 -10.36 -29.66 -21.83
CA ALA A 7 -9.49 -30.30 -20.86
C ALA A 7 -8.22 -29.49 -20.63
N GLU A 8 -7.61 -28.99 -21.71
CA GLU A 8 -6.41 -28.15 -21.65
C GLU A 8 -6.67 -26.77 -20.98
N ILE A 9 -7.89 -26.19 -21.18
CA ILE A 9 -8.32 -24.98 -20.49
C ILE A 9 -8.55 -25.24 -18.99
N VAL A 10 -9.09 -26.41 -18.63
CA VAL A 10 -9.33 -26.76 -17.22
C VAL A 10 -8.04 -27.12 -16.48
N GLU A 11 -7.03 -27.70 -17.15
CA GLU A 11 -5.71 -27.96 -16.56
C GLU A 11 -4.90 -26.69 -16.30
N ASN A 12 -5.17 -25.58 -16.99
CA ASN A 12 -4.51 -24.29 -16.82
C ASN A 12 -5.25 -23.31 -15.90
N LEU A 13 -6.39 -23.72 -15.30
CA LEU A 13 -7.06 -22.91 -14.30
C LEU A 13 -6.39 -23.13 -12.93
N THR A 14 -5.92 -22.06 -12.32
CA THR A 14 -5.45 -22.08 -10.92
C THR A 14 -6.55 -22.61 -10.01
N THR A 15 -6.19 -23.49 -9.09
CA THR A 15 -7.16 -23.98 -8.10
C THR A 15 -7.57 -22.84 -7.18
N PRO A 16 -8.79 -22.85 -6.58
CA PRO A 16 -9.22 -21.84 -5.64
C PRO A 16 -8.23 -21.62 -4.48
N ASP A 17 -7.54 -22.66 -4.05
CA ASP A 17 -6.54 -22.58 -2.98
C ASP A 17 -5.26 -21.88 -3.44
N GLU A 18 -4.81 -22.10 -4.67
CA GLU A 18 -3.66 -21.42 -5.28
C GLU A 18 -3.95 -19.93 -5.48
N GLU A 19 -5.16 -19.58 -5.89
CA GLU A 19 -5.58 -18.20 -6.04
C GLU A 19 -5.58 -17.45 -4.69
N ILE A 20 -6.08 -18.09 -3.63
CA ILE A 20 -6.05 -17.54 -2.27
C ILE A 20 -4.61 -17.35 -1.78
N GLU A 21 -3.74 -18.33 -1.99
CA GLU A 21 -2.32 -18.21 -1.60
C GLU A 21 -1.59 -17.12 -2.39
N MET A 22 -1.89 -16.96 -3.68
CA MET A 22 -1.36 -15.87 -4.49
C MET A 22 -1.82 -14.50 -3.97
N GLN A 23 -3.11 -14.35 -3.63
CA GLN A 23 -3.65 -13.13 -3.03
C GLN A 23 -2.95 -12.79 -1.70
N TRP A 24 -2.72 -13.78 -0.83
CA TRP A 24 -1.95 -13.62 0.40
C TRP A 24 -0.50 -13.19 0.15
N SER A 25 0.16 -13.80 -0.82
CA SER A 25 1.54 -13.45 -1.19
C SER A 25 1.63 -11.98 -1.61
N ILE A 26 0.73 -11.53 -2.49
CA ILE A 26 0.66 -10.13 -2.94
C ILE A 26 0.39 -9.20 -1.76
N LEU A 27 -0.59 -9.52 -0.91
CA LEU A 27 -0.92 -8.70 0.25
C LEU A 27 0.27 -8.55 1.20
N ILE A 28 0.92 -9.64 1.57
CA ILE A 28 2.08 -9.61 2.46
C ILE A 28 3.22 -8.78 1.88
N ASP A 29 3.48 -8.90 0.59
CA ASP A 29 4.48 -8.08 -0.10
C ASP A 29 4.15 -6.58 -0.05
N GLN A 30 2.90 -6.22 -0.30
CA GLN A 30 2.46 -4.83 -0.21
C GLN A 30 2.52 -4.30 1.22
N VAL A 31 2.13 -5.10 2.21
CA VAL A 31 2.23 -4.74 3.64
C VAL A 31 3.69 -4.47 4.02
N MET A 32 4.61 -5.39 3.72
CA MET A 32 6.03 -5.24 4.08
C MET A 32 6.72 -4.08 3.35
N LYS A 33 6.21 -3.68 2.18
CA LYS A 33 6.66 -2.47 1.45
C LYS A 33 6.07 -1.16 2.02
N GLY A 34 5.16 -1.21 3.01
CA GLY A 34 4.45 -0.03 3.53
C GLY A 34 3.47 0.59 2.54
N ASN A 35 2.97 -0.21 1.60
CA ASN A 35 2.03 0.23 0.56
C ASN A 35 0.56 0.00 0.95
N VAL A 36 0.28 -0.57 2.13
CA VAL A 36 -1.07 -0.88 2.59
C VAL A 36 -1.50 0.08 3.67
N ILE A 37 -2.71 0.63 3.53
CA ILE A 37 -3.35 1.49 4.53
C ILE A 37 -4.54 0.73 5.11
N PRO A 38 -4.53 0.38 6.40
CA PRO A 38 -5.71 -0.12 7.09
C PRO A 38 -6.79 0.94 7.18
N VAL A 39 -8.02 0.57 6.80
CA VAL A 39 -9.24 1.35 6.99
C VAL A 39 -10.12 0.57 7.95
N ILE A 40 -10.28 1.11 9.14
CA ILE A 40 -10.95 0.44 10.25
C ILE A 40 -12.36 1.00 10.41
N GLY A 41 -13.34 0.12 10.45
CA GLY A 41 -14.73 0.44 10.70
C GLY A 41 -15.22 0.05 12.09
N SER A 42 -16.50 0.37 12.35
CA SER A 42 -17.13 0.18 13.65
C SER A 42 -17.28 -1.29 14.08
N ASP A 43 -17.28 -2.24 13.13
CA ASP A 43 -17.46 -3.66 13.48
C ASP A 43 -16.20 -4.28 14.10
N LEU A 44 -14.99 -3.79 13.73
CA LEU A 44 -13.75 -4.20 14.38
C LEU A 44 -13.62 -3.63 15.81
N THR A 45 -14.32 -2.53 16.09
CA THR A 45 -14.35 -1.91 17.41
C THR A 45 -15.58 -2.30 18.24
N ALA A 46 -16.37 -3.26 17.74
CA ALA A 46 -17.58 -3.73 18.41
C ALA A 46 -17.25 -4.40 19.76
N CYS A 47 -18.04 -4.09 20.77
CA CYS A 47 -18.02 -4.75 22.08
C CYS A 47 -19.17 -5.74 22.14
N ASP A 48 -18.92 -6.99 22.49
CA ASP A 48 -19.92 -8.08 22.54
C ASP A 48 -20.74 -8.21 21.21
N GLY A 49 -20.09 -8.02 20.08
CA GLY A 49 -20.71 -8.10 18.76
C GLY A 49 -21.62 -6.94 18.39
N LYS A 50 -21.63 -5.86 19.19
CA LYS A 50 -22.42 -4.66 18.92
C LYS A 50 -21.52 -3.46 18.76
N SER A 51 -21.75 -2.68 17.69
CA SER A 51 -21.04 -1.42 17.51
C SER A 51 -21.40 -0.42 18.62
N ILE A 52 -20.49 0.53 18.87
CA ILE A 52 -20.72 1.62 19.82
C ILE A 52 -21.99 2.40 19.45
N SER A 53 -22.18 2.68 18.16
CA SER A 53 -23.38 3.36 17.65
C SER A 53 -24.66 2.58 18.01
N HIS A 54 -24.67 1.26 17.83
CA HIS A 54 -25.83 0.43 18.18
C HIS A 54 -26.15 0.49 19.69
N THR A 55 -25.13 0.40 20.53
CA THR A 55 -25.27 0.47 21.98
C THR A 55 -25.78 1.83 22.44
N LEU A 56 -25.26 2.92 21.88
CA LEU A 56 -25.71 4.28 22.18
C LEU A 56 -27.14 4.53 21.71
N VAL A 57 -27.49 4.12 20.49
CA VAL A 57 -28.84 4.27 19.95
C VAL A 57 -29.87 3.57 20.82
N ASN A 58 -29.61 2.33 21.28
CA ASN A 58 -30.49 1.59 22.16
C ASN A 58 -30.69 2.29 23.52
N SER A 59 -29.57 2.71 24.12
CA SER A 59 -29.55 3.37 25.42
C SER A 59 -30.32 4.73 25.36
N ILE A 60 -30.06 5.52 24.34
CA ILE A 60 -30.72 6.84 24.17
C ILE A 60 -32.21 6.67 23.78
N SER A 61 -32.55 5.66 22.98
CA SER A 61 -33.96 5.34 22.67
C SER A 61 -34.77 5.06 23.94
N SER A 62 -34.17 4.41 24.93
CA SER A 62 -34.78 4.16 26.22
C SER A 62 -34.98 5.45 27.03
N LEU A 63 -34.04 6.39 26.95
CA LEU A 63 -34.17 7.72 27.56
C LEU A 63 -35.27 8.56 26.90
N CYS A 64 -35.48 8.40 25.61
CA CYS A 64 -36.55 9.08 24.85
C CYS A 64 -37.90 8.36 24.94
N ASN A 65 -38.07 7.40 25.85
CA ASN A 65 -39.35 6.66 26.04
C ASN A 65 -39.90 6.06 24.74
N MET A 66 -39.06 5.64 23.82
CA MET A 66 -39.48 5.06 22.55
C MET A 66 -40.07 3.66 22.80
N LYS A 67 -41.32 3.42 22.33
CA LYS A 67 -41.96 2.09 22.42
C LYS A 67 -41.19 1.03 21.64
N ILE A 68 -40.63 1.44 20.50
CA ILE A 68 -39.77 0.61 19.65
C ILE A 68 -38.44 1.35 19.59
N PRO A 69 -37.33 0.74 20.04
CA PRO A 69 -36.03 1.37 19.95
C PRO A 69 -35.68 1.73 18.49
N ALA A 70 -35.04 2.86 18.30
CA ALA A 70 -34.47 3.22 17.00
C ALA A 70 -33.37 2.20 16.58
N GLN A 71 -33.24 1.99 15.28
CA GLN A 71 -32.22 1.11 14.73
C GLN A 71 -30.96 1.88 14.33
N SER A 72 -31.05 3.21 14.16
CA SER A 72 -29.96 4.08 13.79
C SER A 72 -30.14 5.48 14.40
N PHE A 73 -29.05 6.25 14.37
CA PHE A 73 -29.10 7.66 14.76
C PHE A 73 -30.00 8.48 13.85
N SER A 74 -30.12 8.14 12.57
CA SER A 74 -31.05 8.80 11.64
C SER A 74 -32.52 8.70 12.11
N GLN A 75 -32.89 7.59 12.73
CA GLN A 75 -34.24 7.42 13.32
C GLN A 75 -34.34 8.04 14.72
N LEU A 76 -33.25 8.07 15.48
CA LEU A 76 -33.23 8.56 16.86
C LEU A 76 -33.28 10.10 16.95
N ILE A 77 -32.50 10.79 16.12
CA ILE A 77 -32.28 12.24 16.18
C ILE A 77 -33.57 13.04 16.16
N PRO A 78 -34.55 12.80 15.26
CA PRO A 78 -35.81 13.54 15.26
C PRO A 78 -36.56 13.40 16.58
N ARG A 79 -36.55 12.24 17.19
CA ARG A 79 -37.22 11.99 18.45
C ARG A 79 -36.51 12.63 19.64
N PHE A 80 -35.19 12.50 19.68
CA PHE A 80 -34.32 13.13 20.67
C PHE A 80 -34.57 14.65 20.71
N ASN A 81 -34.57 15.31 19.56
CA ASN A 81 -34.79 16.74 19.44
C ASN A 81 -36.18 17.20 19.96
N VAL A 82 -37.18 16.33 19.90
CA VAL A 82 -38.53 16.64 20.45
C VAL A 82 -38.54 16.53 21.98
N GLU A 83 -37.91 15.49 22.53
CA GLU A 83 -37.90 15.22 23.98
C GLU A 83 -36.88 16.10 24.73
N HIS A 84 -35.76 16.42 24.09
CA HIS A 84 -34.63 17.13 24.67
C HIS A 84 -34.31 18.42 23.88
N LYS A 85 -35.28 19.35 23.82
CA LYS A 85 -35.24 20.58 23.01
C LYS A 85 -34.04 21.51 23.27
N ASN A 86 -33.44 21.41 24.45
CA ASN A 86 -32.34 22.26 24.87
C ASN A 86 -30.95 21.54 24.79
N ASP A 87 -30.91 20.32 24.28
CA ASP A 87 -29.70 19.54 24.19
C ASP A 87 -29.47 19.11 22.73
N ASP A 88 -28.20 19.10 22.33
CA ASP A 88 -27.76 18.64 21.03
C ASP A 88 -27.26 17.20 21.15
N ILE A 89 -27.72 16.32 20.28
CA ILE A 89 -27.39 14.90 20.35
C ILE A 89 -25.89 14.64 20.15
N TYR A 90 -25.20 15.45 19.35
CA TYR A 90 -23.75 15.31 19.13
C TYR A 90 -22.99 15.64 20.43
N ASN A 91 -23.33 16.74 21.08
CA ASN A 91 -22.78 17.08 22.38
C ASN A 91 -23.14 16.05 23.46
N PHE A 92 -24.36 15.51 23.39
CA PHE A 92 -24.80 14.45 24.30
C PHE A 92 -23.96 13.18 24.13
N VAL A 93 -23.78 12.69 22.89
CA VAL A 93 -22.93 11.51 22.58
C VAL A 93 -21.49 11.74 23.02
N TYR A 94 -20.92 12.93 22.73
CA TYR A 94 -19.58 13.28 23.19
C TYR A 94 -19.45 13.21 24.72
N ARG A 95 -20.39 13.82 25.44
CA ARG A 95 -20.39 13.77 26.93
C ARG A 95 -20.50 12.36 27.46
N VAL A 96 -21.29 11.49 26.82
CA VAL A 96 -21.40 10.07 27.21
C VAL A 96 -20.05 9.38 27.00
N LEU A 97 -19.45 9.51 25.82
CA LEU A 97 -18.15 8.86 25.51
C LEU A 97 -16.98 9.40 26.35
N SER A 98 -17.09 10.63 26.87
CA SER A 98 -16.07 11.27 27.72
C SER A 98 -16.17 10.90 29.20
N LYS A 99 -17.23 10.20 29.63
CA LYS A 99 -17.40 9.80 31.03
C LYS A 99 -16.62 8.51 31.32
N ASP A 100 -15.93 8.44 32.43
CA ASP A 100 -15.19 7.26 32.89
C ASP A 100 -16.11 6.03 33.02
N SER A 101 -17.37 6.22 33.40
CA SER A 101 -18.35 5.13 33.50
C SER A 101 -18.66 4.41 32.17
N TYR A 102 -18.33 5.03 31.04
CA TYR A 102 -18.51 4.46 29.70
C TYR A 102 -17.18 4.14 29.00
N SER A 103 -16.06 4.23 29.72
CA SER A 103 -14.72 3.92 29.18
C SER A 103 -14.62 2.53 28.58
N GLN A 104 -15.37 1.56 29.14
CA GLN A 104 -15.43 0.19 28.64
C GLN A 104 -16.01 0.08 27.21
N LEU A 105 -16.90 1.00 26.79
CA LEU A 105 -17.44 1.00 25.43
C LEU A 105 -16.39 1.26 24.37
N THR A 106 -15.31 1.94 24.74
CA THR A 106 -14.21 2.29 23.85
C THR A 106 -12.91 1.58 24.20
N GLU A 107 -13.00 0.44 24.92
CA GLU A 107 -11.84 -0.39 25.22
C GLU A 107 -11.42 -1.17 23.95
N PRO A 108 -10.14 -1.09 23.55
CA PRO A 108 -9.67 -1.80 22.37
C PRO A 108 -9.73 -3.31 22.53
N SER A 109 -10.25 -4.00 21.54
CA SER A 109 -10.20 -5.47 21.49
C SER A 109 -8.77 -5.97 21.29
N VAL A 110 -8.55 -7.25 21.65
CA VAL A 110 -7.26 -7.92 21.39
C VAL A 110 -6.93 -7.96 19.90
N ASP A 111 -7.92 -8.17 19.05
CA ASP A 111 -7.75 -8.20 17.60
C ASP A 111 -7.33 -6.84 17.06
N LEU A 112 -7.97 -5.76 17.50
CA LEU A 112 -7.59 -4.41 17.13
C LEU A 112 -6.16 -4.07 17.57
N THR A 113 -5.82 -4.37 18.82
CA THR A 113 -4.45 -4.13 19.33
C THR A 113 -3.42 -4.96 18.57
N SER A 114 -3.77 -6.20 18.23
CA SER A 114 -2.95 -7.09 17.41
C SER A 114 -2.71 -6.52 16.01
N LEU A 115 -3.74 -5.98 15.35
CA LEU A 115 -3.60 -5.34 14.05
C LEU A 115 -2.68 -4.11 14.13
N ILE A 116 -2.92 -3.23 15.09
CA ILE A 116 -2.15 -2.00 15.29
C ILE A 116 -0.67 -2.29 15.63
N SER A 117 -0.38 -3.43 16.26
CA SER A 117 0.99 -3.83 16.58
C SER A 117 1.83 -4.22 15.36
N ILE A 118 1.23 -4.34 14.17
CA ILE A 118 1.95 -4.62 12.92
C ILE A 118 2.75 -3.36 12.52
N LYS A 119 4.07 -3.43 12.65
CA LYS A 119 4.99 -2.28 12.42
C LYS A 119 4.93 -1.67 11.02
N TYR A 120 4.32 -2.36 10.06
CA TYR A 120 4.19 -1.92 8.67
C TYR A 120 2.97 -1.02 8.43
N PHE A 121 2.19 -0.69 9.47
CA PHE A 121 1.02 0.18 9.41
C PHE A 121 1.24 1.50 10.17
N PRO A 122 2.13 2.38 9.68
CA PRO A 122 2.36 3.67 10.34
C PRO A 122 1.19 4.64 10.17
N PHE A 123 0.28 4.37 9.23
CA PHE A 123 -0.88 5.19 8.92
C PHE A 123 -2.16 4.34 8.94
N VAL A 124 -3.15 4.80 9.68
CA VAL A 124 -4.45 4.14 9.84
C VAL A 124 -5.56 5.14 9.60
N ILE A 125 -6.59 4.74 8.86
CA ILE A 125 -7.82 5.50 8.65
C ILE A 125 -8.93 4.88 9.50
N TYR A 126 -9.67 5.72 10.21
CA TYR A 126 -10.80 5.30 11.01
C TYR A 126 -12.10 5.92 10.53
N THR A 127 -13.14 5.11 10.36
CA THR A 127 -14.44 5.51 9.82
C THR A 127 -15.52 5.66 10.90
N SER A 128 -15.17 5.56 12.18
CA SER A 128 -16.07 5.87 13.29
C SER A 128 -15.56 7.06 14.08
N TYR A 129 -16.42 7.63 14.91
CA TYR A 129 -16.19 8.89 15.62
C TYR A 129 -15.64 8.71 17.04
N ASP A 130 -15.67 7.49 17.56
CA ASP A 130 -15.22 7.18 18.92
C ASP A 130 -13.71 7.07 19.05
N GLN A 131 -13.21 6.88 20.27
CA GLN A 131 -11.78 6.87 20.58
C GLN A 131 -11.13 5.48 20.64
N THR A 132 -11.82 4.42 20.23
CA THR A 132 -11.34 3.04 20.39
C THR A 132 -10.03 2.78 19.66
N VAL A 133 -9.94 3.17 18.37
CA VAL A 133 -8.71 3.00 17.59
C VAL A 133 -7.60 3.92 18.09
N GLU A 134 -7.93 5.13 18.52
CA GLU A 134 -6.95 6.04 19.12
C GLU A 134 -6.34 5.45 20.38
N LYS A 135 -7.15 4.89 21.28
CA LYS A 135 -6.68 4.20 22.48
C LYS A 135 -5.77 3.03 22.13
N ALA A 136 -6.16 2.19 21.16
CA ALA A 136 -5.32 1.08 20.68
C ALA A 136 -3.96 1.57 20.16
N MET A 137 -3.96 2.63 19.36
CA MET A 137 -2.74 3.20 18.82
C MET A 137 -1.86 3.85 19.90
N ARG A 138 -2.47 4.49 20.91
CA ARG A 138 -1.72 5.05 22.06
C ARG A 138 -1.11 3.97 22.94
N LEU A 139 -1.77 2.83 23.11
CA LEU A 139 -1.19 1.68 23.83
C LEU A 139 0.07 1.16 23.15
N VAL A 140 0.13 1.16 21.82
CA VAL A 140 1.26 0.65 21.03
C VAL A 140 2.36 1.71 20.82
N HIS A 141 1.98 2.95 20.53
CA HIS A 141 2.90 4.00 20.08
C HIS A 141 3.14 5.13 21.10
N GLY A 142 2.39 5.15 22.21
CA GLY A 142 2.49 6.18 23.24
C GLY A 142 2.17 7.58 22.71
N ASP A 143 2.89 8.57 23.23
CA ASP A 143 2.71 9.99 22.90
C ASP A 143 3.20 10.37 21.50
N LYS A 144 3.83 9.46 20.78
CA LYS A 144 4.29 9.71 19.39
C LYS A 144 3.14 9.67 18.38
N LEU A 145 1.93 9.25 18.78
CA LEU A 145 0.79 9.19 17.89
C LEU A 145 0.34 10.59 17.47
N ARG A 146 0.27 10.82 16.17
CA ARG A 146 -0.39 11.97 15.57
C ARG A 146 -1.84 11.62 15.24
N VAL A 147 -2.79 12.45 15.68
CA VAL A 147 -4.22 12.28 15.41
C VAL A 147 -4.68 13.45 14.56
N LEU A 148 -5.28 13.12 13.41
CA LEU A 148 -5.84 14.08 12.46
C LEU A 148 -7.31 13.76 12.23
N THR A 149 -8.09 14.77 11.84
CA THR A 149 -9.52 14.60 11.57
C THR A 149 -9.93 15.44 10.38
N PHE A 150 -10.82 14.90 9.56
CA PHE A 150 -11.48 15.66 8.50
C PHE A 150 -12.68 16.40 9.11
N ASP A 151 -12.73 17.70 8.93
CA ASP A 151 -13.83 18.56 9.34
C ASP A 151 -14.52 19.13 8.09
N ASN A 152 -15.77 18.74 7.85
CA ASN A 152 -16.55 19.20 6.71
C ASN A 152 -16.93 20.69 6.77
N ASN A 153 -16.76 21.35 7.93
CA ASN A 153 -17.04 22.76 8.13
C ASN A 153 -15.80 23.66 8.14
N ALA A 154 -14.61 23.04 8.21
CA ALA A 154 -13.36 23.79 8.21
C ALA A 154 -13.06 24.36 6.81
N ASP A 155 -12.46 25.55 6.77
CA ASP A 155 -11.96 26.13 5.52
C ASP A 155 -10.73 25.36 4.99
N THR A 156 -9.89 24.87 5.90
CA THR A 156 -8.74 24.03 5.59
C THR A 156 -8.71 22.85 6.54
N ASN A 157 -8.41 21.67 6.01
CA ASN A 157 -8.22 20.46 6.79
C ASN A 157 -6.73 20.16 6.94
N ASP A 158 -6.36 19.62 8.10
CA ASP A 158 -5.02 19.10 8.32
C ASP A 158 -4.72 17.96 7.34
N ASP A 159 -3.55 18.02 6.71
CA ASP A 159 -3.10 16.97 5.79
C ASP A 159 -2.02 16.09 6.42
N ILE A 160 -1.89 14.87 5.93
CA ILE A 160 -0.80 13.99 6.27
C ILE A 160 0.47 14.42 5.50
N PRO A 161 1.69 14.20 6.03
CA PRO A 161 2.88 14.29 5.20
C PRO A 161 2.83 13.23 4.09
N PRO A 162 3.59 13.41 2.99
CA PRO A 162 3.72 12.36 1.98
C PRO A 162 4.07 11.02 2.65
N LEU A 163 3.38 9.93 2.29
CA LEU A 163 3.49 8.63 2.99
C LEU A 163 4.93 8.09 3.02
N ASP A 164 5.73 8.36 2.00
CA ASP A 164 7.14 7.96 1.94
C ASP A 164 8.00 8.64 3.02
N ASN A 165 7.52 9.76 3.57
CA ASN A 165 8.16 10.53 4.64
C ASN A 165 7.47 10.35 6.01
N LEU A 166 6.46 9.49 6.10
CA LEU A 166 5.69 9.31 7.32
C LEU A 166 6.49 8.48 8.35
N LYS A 167 7.16 9.17 9.27
CA LYS A 167 7.94 8.56 10.37
C LYS A 167 7.15 8.43 11.67
N THR A 168 6.07 9.18 11.79
CA THR A 168 5.26 9.27 13.00
C THR A 168 3.98 8.47 12.80
N PRO A 169 3.63 7.53 13.69
CA PRO A 169 2.35 6.83 13.64
C PRO A 169 1.21 7.84 13.58
N THR A 170 0.32 7.69 12.61
CA THR A 170 -0.74 8.66 12.34
C THR A 170 -2.10 7.97 12.22
N LEU A 171 -3.07 8.48 12.95
CA LEU A 171 -4.49 8.12 12.86
C LEU A 171 -5.26 9.26 12.19
N TYR A 172 -6.07 8.91 11.20
CA TYR A 172 -6.92 9.88 10.50
C TYR A 172 -8.41 9.50 10.64
N TYR A 173 -9.18 10.37 11.29
CA TYR A 173 -10.64 10.26 11.38
C TYR A 173 -11.28 10.86 10.13
N ILE A 174 -11.70 10.01 9.20
CA ILE A 174 -12.21 10.48 7.90
C ILE A 174 -13.62 11.05 7.97
N PHE A 175 -14.40 10.60 8.94
CA PHE A 175 -15.77 11.07 9.22
C PHE A 175 -15.87 11.95 10.46
N GLY A 176 -14.78 12.59 10.85
CA GLY A 176 -14.75 13.40 12.05
C GLY A 176 -14.62 12.58 13.34
N LYS A 177 -14.23 13.24 14.41
CA LYS A 177 -14.05 12.67 15.75
C LYS A 177 -15.04 13.33 16.68
N ALA A 178 -15.68 12.56 17.57
CA ALA A 178 -16.52 13.11 18.61
C ALA A 178 -15.72 14.08 19.50
N ASN A 179 -16.15 15.33 19.52
CA ASN A 179 -15.58 16.41 20.29
C ASN A 179 -16.70 17.31 20.84
N GLY A 180 -16.35 18.25 21.72
CA GLY A 180 -17.32 19.17 22.32
C GLY A 180 -17.87 20.27 21.40
N ASP A 181 -17.41 20.31 20.15
CA ASP A 181 -17.75 21.39 19.20
C ASP A 181 -18.99 21.09 18.34
N GLY A 182 -19.75 20.02 18.66
CA GLY A 182 -20.98 19.61 17.95
C GLY A 182 -20.75 19.24 16.47
N HIS A 183 -21.75 18.72 15.78
CA HIS A 183 -21.88 18.48 14.31
C HIS A 183 -20.63 18.29 13.42
N ARG A 184 -19.46 18.01 14.01
CA ARG A 184 -18.18 17.84 13.28
C ARG A 184 -17.80 16.37 13.10
N TYR A 185 -18.75 15.46 13.26
CA TYR A 185 -18.57 14.03 13.04
C TYR A 185 -19.88 13.37 12.62
N VAL A 186 -19.77 12.19 12.02
CA VAL A 186 -20.89 11.47 11.44
C VAL A 186 -21.61 10.66 12.49
N LEU A 187 -22.92 10.91 12.67
CA LEU A 187 -23.85 10.05 13.40
C LEU A 187 -24.98 9.53 12.51
N SER A 188 -25.43 10.32 11.53
CA SER A 188 -26.61 10.04 10.70
C SER A 188 -26.27 9.99 9.21
N ASP A 189 -27.23 9.47 8.42
CA ASP A 189 -27.15 9.44 6.96
C ASP A 189 -26.97 10.84 6.37
N LYS A 190 -27.61 11.85 6.98
CA LYS A 190 -27.44 13.24 6.58
C LYS A 190 -25.98 13.68 6.73
N ASP A 191 -25.33 13.31 7.83
CA ASP A 191 -23.95 13.69 8.05
C ASP A 191 -23.02 13.04 7.01
N ILE A 192 -23.26 11.76 6.67
CA ILE A 192 -22.49 11.07 5.60
C ILE A 192 -22.63 11.84 4.28
N LEU A 193 -23.85 12.29 3.94
CA LEU A 193 -24.07 13.09 2.74
C LEU A 193 -23.34 14.44 2.79
N ASP A 194 -23.35 15.13 3.92
CA ASP A 194 -22.67 16.42 4.11
C ASP A 194 -21.15 16.25 4.01
N PHE A 195 -20.57 15.21 4.61
CA PHE A 195 -19.17 14.85 4.47
C PHE A 195 -18.79 14.47 3.03
N SER A 196 -19.63 13.65 2.38
CA SER A 196 -19.43 13.26 0.98
C SER A 196 -19.43 14.48 0.07
N ARG A 197 -20.36 15.41 0.26
CA ARG A 197 -20.43 16.66 -0.48
C ARG A 197 -19.16 17.50 -0.30
N SER A 198 -18.69 17.64 0.94
CA SER A 198 -17.47 18.38 1.24
C SER A 198 -16.24 17.72 0.64
N TRP A 199 -16.20 16.39 0.63
CA TRP A 199 -15.10 15.62 0.01
C TRP A 199 -15.07 15.73 -1.51
N LEU A 200 -16.27 15.72 -2.15
CA LEU A 200 -16.41 15.76 -3.62
C LEU A 200 -16.41 17.16 -4.20
N ALA A 201 -16.57 18.20 -3.36
CA ALA A 201 -16.54 19.59 -3.82
C ALA A 201 -15.23 19.87 -4.54
N GLU A 202 -15.32 20.05 -5.86
CA GLU A 202 -14.21 20.50 -6.67
C GLU A 202 -13.86 21.94 -6.29
N THR A 203 -12.59 22.28 -6.41
CA THR A 203 -11.95 23.52 -5.94
C THR A 203 -12.37 24.79 -6.71
N ASP A 204 -13.43 24.75 -7.49
CA ASP A 204 -13.92 25.93 -8.21
C ASP A 204 -14.74 26.84 -7.29
N ASN A 205 -14.09 27.79 -6.67
CA ASN A 205 -14.66 28.93 -5.91
C ASN A 205 -15.04 28.71 -4.41
N SER A 206 -14.78 27.58 -3.80
CA SER A 206 -14.79 27.52 -2.32
C SER A 206 -13.34 27.35 -1.83
N ASN A 207 -12.91 28.18 -0.88
CA ASN A 207 -11.59 28.12 -0.24
C ASN A 207 -11.32 26.82 0.55
N LYS A 208 -12.12 25.77 0.35
CA LYS A 208 -12.02 24.48 1.05
C LYS A 208 -11.10 23.56 0.29
N ALA A 209 -9.83 23.53 0.65
CA ALA A 209 -8.87 22.64 0.03
C ALA A 209 -8.97 21.22 0.62
N LYS A 210 -9.17 20.23 -0.26
CA LYS A 210 -9.04 18.82 0.07
C LYS A 210 -7.62 18.53 0.59
N PRO A 211 -7.43 17.68 1.62
CA PRO A 211 -6.11 17.21 2.00
C PRO A 211 -5.45 16.47 0.82
N ALA A 212 -4.47 17.10 0.18
CA ALA A 212 -3.91 16.62 -1.08
C ALA A 212 -3.13 15.31 -0.93
N ASN A 213 -2.31 15.20 0.13
CA ASN A 213 -1.53 13.99 0.40
C ASN A 213 -2.44 12.82 0.82
N LEU A 214 -3.49 13.08 1.63
CA LEU A 214 -4.47 12.07 1.97
C LEU A 214 -5.22 11.58 0.72
N SER A 215 -5.67 12.49 -0.13
CA SER A 215 -6.35 12.15 -1.38
C SER A 215 -5.45 11.32 -2.29
N ASN A 216 -4.18 11.71 -2.42
CA ASN A 216 -3.17 10.95 -3.17
C ASN A 216 -2.93 9.56 -2.55
N ALA A 217 -2.84 9.46 -1.23
CA ALA A 217 -2.66 8.19 -0.52
C ALA A 217 -3.83 7.23 -0.78
N LEU A 218 -5.07 7.71 -0.63
CA LEU A 218 -6.27 6.93 -0.91
C LEU A 218 -6.35 6.47 -2.37
N SER A 219 -5.85 7.29 -3.29
CA SER A 219 -5.84 6.98 -4.72
C SER A 219 -4.75 5.99 -5.14
N ASN A 220 -3.58 6.01 -4.51
CA ASN A 220 -2.40 5.29 -5.00
C ASN A 220 -1.95 4.12 -4.13
N LYS A 221 -2.42 4.02 -2.87
CA LYS A 221 -2.05 2.90 -1.98
C LYS A 221 -3.11 1.81 -1.98
N PHE A 222 -2.71 0.62 -1.58
CA PHE A 222 -3.62 -0.50 -1.36
C PHE A 222 -4.39 -0.26 -0.06
N LEU A 223 -5.72 -0.38 -0.09
CA LEU A 223 -6.57 -0.19 1.08
C LEU A 223 -7.01 -1.54 1.64
N LEU A 224 -6.70 -1.79 2.90
CA LEU A 224 -7.15 -2.97 3.65
C LEU A 224 -8.32 -2.56 4.54
N VAL A 225 -9.53 -2.91 4.14
CA VAL A 225 -10.77 -2.48 4.79
C VAL A 225 -11.26 -3.56 5.75
N LEU A 226 -11.42 -3.20 7.02
CA LEU A 226 -11.72 -4.11 8.11
C LEU A 226 -12.90 -3.60 8.94
N GLY A 227 -14.01 -4.33 8.93
CA GLY A 227 -15.17 -4.03 9.77
C GLY A 227 -15.91 -2.75 9.39
N CYS A 228 -15.88 -2.35 8.12
CA CYS A 228 -16.69 -1.25 7.62
C CYS A 228 -18.09 -1.74 7.23
N ASN A 229 -19.10 -0.93 7.52
CA ASN A 229 -20.50 -1.28 7.27
C ASN A 229 -20.87 -1.12 5.79
N TYR A 230 -20.55 -2.12 4.96
CA TYR A 230 -20.94 -2.14 3.54
C TYR A 230 -22.40 -2.47 3.29
N THR A 231 -23.18 -2.79 4.31
CA THR A 231 -24.65 -2.92 4.18
C THR A 231 -25.30 -1.57 4.01
N ASP A 232 -24.67 -0.49 4.45
CA ASP A 232 -25.11 0.87 4.23
C ASP A 232 -24.74 1.35 2.82
N TRP A 233 -25.78 1.61 2.00
CA TRP A 233 -25.62 2.09 0.63
C TRP A 233 -24.93 3.47 0.53
N LEU A 234 -25.12 4.35 1.55
CA LEU A 234 -24.46 5.64 1.62
C LEU A 234 -22.96 5.49 1.83
N PHE A 235 -22.56 4.54 2.68
CA PHE A 235 -21.16 4.20 2.87
C PHE A 235 -20.53 3.66 1.57
N ARG A 236 -21.26 2.79 0.84
CA ARG A 236 -20.83 2.30 -0.49
C ARG A 236 -20.65 3.44 -1.48
N PHE A 237 -21.62 4.37 -1.53
CA PHE A 237 -21.55 5.54 -2.39
C PHE A 237 -20.36 6.44 -2.07
N PHE A 238 -20.16 6.78 -0.80
CA PHE A 238 -19.02 7.57 -0.34
C PHE A 238 -17.70 6.89 -0.70
N TRP A 239 -17.62 5.60 -0.44
CA TRP A 239 -16.42 4.82 -0.71
C TRP A 239 -16.10 4.74 -2.20
N PHE A 240 -17.09 4.53 -3.01
CA PHE A 240 -16.97 4.56 -4.47
C PHE A 240 -16.53 5.93 -4.97
N ALA A 241 -17.13 6.99 -4.47
CA ALA A 241 -16.78 8.36 -4.84
C ALA A 241 -15.32 8.73 -4.46
N MET A 242 -14.80 8.19 -3.35
CA MET A 242 -13.39 8.37 -2.97
C MET A 242 -12.43 7.66 -3.93
N LYS A 243 -12.86 6.56 -4.54
CA LYS A 243 -12.06 5.77 -5.49
C LYS A 243 -12.18 6.20 -6.95
N ASP A 244 -13.16 6.98 -7.32
CA ASP A 244 -13.48 7.31 -8.72
C ASP A 244 -12.32 7.94 -9.50
N ALA A 245 -11.35 8.55 -8.82
CA ALA A 245 -10.12 9.04 -9.43
C ALA A 245 -9.25 7.91 -10.04
N LYS A 246 -9.35 6.66 -9.55
CA LYS A 246 -8.63 5.49 -10.09
C LYS A 246 -9.34 4.83 -11.27
N ILE A 247 -10.65 4.91 -11.34
CA ILE A 247 -11.45 4.23 -12.39
C ILE A 247 -11.23 4.86 -13.75
N LYS A 248 -10.78 6.12 -13.81
CA LYS A 248 -10.51 6.85 -15.07
C LYS A 248 -9.20 6.45 -15.75
N GLN A 249 -8.30 5.74 -15.09
CA GLN A 249 -7.11 5.17 -15.73
C GLN A 249 -7.44 3.81 -16.35
N LYS A 250 -7.85 3.85 -17.60
CA LYS A 250 -8.46 2.73 -18.36
C LYS A 250 -7.56 1.53 -18.67
N ASP A 251 -6.30 1.50 -18.29
CA ASP A 251 -5.34 0.51 -18.81
C ASP A 251 -4.73 -0.47 -17.78
N ASP A 252 -5.10 -0.41 -16.49
CA ASP A 252 -4.57 -1.33 -15.49
C ASP A 252 -5.66 -2.27 -14.94
N CYS A 253 -6.15 -3.19 -15.77
CA CYS A 253 -7.08 -4.26 -15.38
C CYS A 253 -6.52 -5.24 -14.32
N GLN A 254 -5.31 -5.05 -13.81
CA GLN A 254 -4.64 -6.00 -12.92
C GLN A 254 -4.24 -5.46 -11.55
N LYS A 255 -4.47 -4.18 -11.22
CA LYS A 255 -4.13 -3.68 -9.88
C LYS A 255 -5.36 -3.69 -8.98
N ILE A 256 -5.52 -4.78 -8.25
CA ILE A 256 -6.43 -4.86 -7.11
C ILE A 256 -5.98 -3.78 -6.10
N GLY A 257 -6.77 -2.72 -6.01
CA GLY A 257 -6.43 -1.57 -5.16
C GLY A 257 -7.02 -1.64 -3.75
N MET A 258 -7.85 -2.67 -3.45
CA MET A 258 -8.54 -2.80 -2.18
C MET A 258 -8.90 -4.26 -1.86
N LEU A 259 -8.73 -4.63 -0.60
CA LEU A 259 -9.22 -5.87 -0.02
C LEU A 259 -10.16 -5.52 1.15
N THR A 260 -11.36 -6.07 1.15
CA THR A 260 -12.27 -6.01 2.30
C THR A 260 -12.42 -7.38 2.96
N ILE A 261 -12.47 -7.38 4.28
CA ILE A 261 -12.71 -8.57 5.09
C ILE A 261 -14.08 -8.41 5.73
N ASP A 262 -15.02 -9.22 5.29
CA ASP A 262 -16.42 -9.14 5.74
C ASP A 262 -17.05 -10.55 5.67
N ASN A 263 -17.38 -11.10 6.83
CA ASN A 263 -18.04 -12.40 6.92
C ASN A 263 -19.57 -12.35 6.75
N SER A 264 -20.13 -11.16 6.57
CA SER A 264 -21.57 -10.94 6.31
C SER A 264 -21.87 -10.64 4.84
N ALA A 265 -20.82 -10.60 3.98
CA ALA A 265 -20.98 -10.27 2.58
C ALA A 265 -21.88 -11.29 1.84
N ASN A 266 -22.96 -10.80 1.22
CA ASN A 266 -23.83 -11.56 0.34
C ASN A 266 -23.35 -11.47 -1.13
N GLU A 267 -23.92 -12.26 -2.02
CA GLU A 267 -23.53 -12.29 -3.45
C GLU A 267 -23.65 -10.91 -4.11
N GLU A 268 -24.71 -10.13 -3.81
CA GLU A 268 -24.89 -8.79 -4.40
C GLU A 268 -23.78 -7.82 -3.97
N LEU A 269 -23.36 -7.92 -2.71
CA LEU A 269 -22.26 -7.11 -2.20
C LEU A 269 -20.92 -7.54 -2.82
N ILE A 270 -20.67 -8.84 -2.93
CA ILE A 270 -19.47 -9.39 -3.57
C ILE A 270 -19.41 -8.92 -5.03
N ASP A 271 -20.48 -9.01 -5.79
CA ASP A 271 -20.57 -8.54 -7.17
C ASP A 271 -20.29 -7.03 -7.27
N PHE A 272 -20.86 -6.23 -6.38
CA PHE A 272 -20.61 -4.79 -6.35
C PHE A 272 -19.13 -4.48 -6.08
N LEU A 273 -18.52 -5.14 -5.11
CA LEU A 273 -17.12 -4.92 -4.72
C LEU A 273 -16.16 -5.38 -5.84
N THR A 274 -16.45 -6.50 -6.48
CA THR A 274 -15.66 -7.02 -7.61
C THR A 274 -15.67 -6.05 -8.78
N ARG A 275 -16.83 -5.48 -9.13
CA ARG A 275 -16.93 -4.44 -10.19
C ARG A 275 -16.17 -3.16 -9.85
N SER A 276 -15.89 -2.90 -8.59
CA SER A 276 -15.09 -1.76 -8.11
C SER A 276 -13.63 -2.12 -7.83
N ASN A 277 -13.08 -3.16 -8.45
CA ASN A 277 -11.71 -3.65 -8.22
C ASN A 277 -11.39 -3.86 -6.74
N THR A 278 -12.36 -4.40 -6.00
CA THR A 278 -12.23 -4.71 -4.59
C THR A 278 -12.35 -6.21 -4.39
N LEU A 279 -11.31 -6.83 -3.89
CA LEU A 279 -11.37 -8.22 -3.43
C LEU A 279 -12.13 -8.29 -2.12
N THR A 280 -12.87 -9.39 -1.94
CA THR A 280 -13.58 -9.68 -0.69
C THR A 280 -13.18 -11.05 -0.19
N GLN A 281 -12.77 -11.13 1.07
CA GLN A 281 -12.62 -12.40 1.78
C GLN A 281 -13.71 -12.53 2.82
N ASN A 282 -14.55 -13.56 2.64
CA ASN A 282 -15.66 -13.88 3.55
C ASN A 282 -15.16 -14.74 4.71
N ILE A 283 -14.38 -14.13 5.60
CA ILE A 283 -13.84 -14.78 6.81
C ILE A 283 -13.99 -13.85 8.01
N PRO A 284 -14.03 -14.39 9.24
CA PRO A 284 -13.99 -13.56 10.45
C PRO A 284 -12.72 -12.70 10.50
N ILE A 285 -12.88 -11.42 10.86
CA ILE A 285 -11.77 -10.45 10.92
C ILE A 285 -10.67 -10.93 11.87
N SER A 286 -11.02 -11.53 13.02
CA SER A 286 -10.07 -12.13 13.97
C SER A 286 -9.19 -13.19 13.31
N LYS A 287 -9.79 -14.09 12.52
CA LYS A 287 -9.06 -15.11 11.77
C LYS A 287 -8.11 -14.48 10.74
N PHE A 288 -8.58 -13.46 10.03
CA PHE A 288 -7.75 -12.75 9.06
C PHE A 288 -6.54 -12.07 9.73
N ILE A 289 -6.74 -11.34 10.83
CA ILE A 289 -5.65 -10.66 11.55
C ILE A 289 -4.60 -11.66 12.03
N ASN A 290 -5.02 -12.80 12.57
CA ASN A 290 -4.11 -13.85 13.02
C ASN A 290 -3.30 -14.42 11.85
N GLN A 291 -3.95 -14.77 10.74
CA GLN A 291 -3.26 -15.24 9.54
C GLN A 291 -2.29 -14.20 8.96
N LEU A 292 -2.70 -12.93 8.95
CA LEU A 292 -1.84 -11.84 8.49
C LEU A 292 -0.56 -11.74 9.32
N LYS A 293 -0.68 -11.78 10.67
CA LYS A 293 0.47 -11.75 11.59
C LYS A 293 1.38 -12.96 11.42
N GLU A 294 0.81 -14.15 11.38
CA GLU A 294 1.56 -15.40 11.21
C GLU A 294 2.34 -15.40 9.90
N ARG A 295 1.71 -14.99 8.80
CA ARG A 295 2.36 -14.93 7.48
C ARG A 295 3.44 -13.86 7.41
N ILE A 296 3.23 -12.69 8.02
CA ILE A 296 4.26 -11.65 8.14
C ILE A 296 5.45 -12.21 8.95
N ALA A 297 5.19 -12.79 10.12
CA ALA A 297 6.25 -13.33 10.97
C ALA A 297 7.01 -14.48 10.27
N LYS A 298 6.31 -15.36 9.55
CA LYS A 298 6.94 -16.41 8.73
C LYS A 298 7.88 -15.79 7.69
N LYS A 299 7.42 -14.79 6.97
CA LYS A 299 8.22 -14.12 5.93
C LYS A 299 9.40 -13.34 6.52
N GLU A 300 9.24 -12.69 7.67
CA GLU A 300 10.34 -12.05 8.41
C GLU A 300 11.38 -13.07 8.88
N ASN A 301 10.94 -14.21 9.40
CA ASN A 301 11.84 -15.29 9.82
C ASN A 301 12.57 -15.91 8.62
N GLU A 302 11.89 -16.13 7.51
CA GLU A 302 12.51 -16.57 6.25
C GLU A 302 13.58 -15.57 5.79
N MET A 303 13.28 -14.27 5.84
CA MET A 303 14.26 -13.23 5.52
C MET A 303 15.43 -13.17 6.51
N SER A 304 15.17 -13.42 7.80
CA SER A 304 16.19 -13.44 8.86
C SER A 304 17.05 -14.70 8.78
N SER A 305 16.45 -15.87 8.58
CA SER A 305 17.16 -17.15 8.43
C SER A 305 18.06 -17.18 7.18
N VAL A 306 17.61 -16.54 6.11
CA VAL A 306 18.43 -16.34 4.91
C VAL A 306 19.61 -15.42 5.22
N SER A 307 19.42 -14.35 5.99
CA SER A 307 20.52 -13.47 6.42
C SER A 307 21.51 -14.17 7.38
N GLU A 308 21.05 -15.12 8.20
CA GLU A 308 21.90 -15.95 9.07
C GLU A 308 22.60 -17.08 8.29
N GLN A 309 21.92 -17.74 7.35
CA GLN A 309 22.52 -18.77 6.48
C GLN A 309 23.55 -18.16 5.50
N ILE A 310 23.34 -16.92 5.05
CA ILE A 310 24.34 -16.18 4.26
C ILE A 310 25.59 -15.88 5.08
N LYS A 311 25.47 -15.69 6.40
CA LYS A 311 26.65 -15.59 7.30
C LYS A 311 27.40 -16.90 7.49
N PHE A 312 26.78 -18.05 7.27
CA PHE A 312 27.40 -19.38 7.42
C PHE A 312 27.97 -19.96 6.13
N ASN A 313 27.45 -19.59 4.96
CA ASN A 313 27.94 -20.04 3.65
C ASN A 313 28.59 -18.87 2.94
N GLN A 314 29.90 -18.68 3.06
CA GLN A 314 30.77 -17.70 2.41
C GLN A 314 30.12 -16.33 2.13
N PRO A 315 30.68 -15.20 2.53
CA PRO A 315 30.17 -13.90 2.17
C PRO A 315 30.07 -13.85 0.64
N LEU A 316 28.85 -13.68 0.10
CA LEU A 316 28.67 -13.11 -1.22
C LEU A 316 29.39 -11.75 -1.14
N GLU A 317 30.60 -11.69 -1.68
CA GLU A 317 31.34 -10.43 -1.78
C GLU A 317 30.43 -9.44 -2.47
N ASN A 318 30.32 -8.23 -1.92
CA ASN A 318 29.46 -7.19 -2.48
C ASN A 318 29.89 -6.94 -3.92
N ALA A 319 29.06 -7.28 -4.88
CA ALA A 319 29.39 -7.07 -6.29
C ALA A 319 29.63 -5.57 -6.54
N ASP A 320 30.66 -5.25 -7.29
CA ASP A 320 30.91 -3.87 -7.70
C ASP A 320 29.79 -3.37 -8.63
N VAL A 321 29.32 -4.23 -9.52
CA VAL A 321 28.36 -3.90 -10.57
C VAL A 321 27.24 -4.93 -10.66
N PHE A 322 25.99 -4.47 -10.77
CA PHE A 322 24.84 -5.28 -11.14
C PHE A 322 24.38 -4.93 -12.55
N ILE A 323 24.28 -5.91 -13.45
CA ILE A 323 23.75 -5.73 -14.82
C ILE A 323 22.30 -6.22 -14.86
N SER A 324 21.37 -5.32 -15.21
CA SER A 324 19.96 -5.63 -15.47
C SER A 324 19.66 -5.57 -16.97
N TYR A 325 19.10 -6.63 -17.53
CA TYR A 325 18.90 -6.74 -18.96
C TYR A 325 17.67 -7.57 -19.34
N SER A 326 17.12 -7.35 -20.55
CA SER A 326 16.11 -8.22 -21.14
C SER A 326 16.76 -9.52 -21.61
N ARG A 327 16.10 -10.67 -21.41
CA ARG A 327 16.61 -11.97 -21.91
C ARG A 327 16.98 -11.98 -23.39
N ALA A 328 16.33 -11.17 -24.19
CA ALA A 328 16.65 -10.99 -25.61
C ALA A 328 18.01 -10.35 -25.85
N ASP A 329 18.55 -9.61 -24.87
CA ASP A 329 19.84 -8.89 -24.97
C ASP A 329 20.98 -9.65 -24.31
N LYS A 330 20.82 -10.94 -24.08
CA LYS A 330 21.80 -11.78 -23.39
C LYS A 330 23.20 -11.69 -24.00
N ASP A 331 23.32 -11.69 -25.30
CA ASP A 331 24.61 -11.64 -25.99
C ASP A 331 25.38 -10.33 -25.71
N ILE A 332 24.65 -9.21 -25.58
CA ILE A 332 25.25 -7.92 -25.22
C ILE A 332 25.62 -7.92 -23.74
N ALA A 333 24.77 -8.46 -22.88
CA ALA A 333 25.01 -8.58 -21.43
C ALA A 333 26.23 -9.48 -21.15
N ASP A 334 26.39 -10.61 -21.86
CA ASP A 334 27.56 -11.51 -21.76
C ASP A 334 28.88 -10.80 -22.15
N LYS A 335 28.85 -9.99 -23.21
CA LYS A 335 30.02 -9.19 -23.60
C LYS A 335 30.34 -8.12 -22.58
N LEU A 336 29.32 -7.38 -22.10
CA LEU A 336 29.49 -6.37 -21.06
C LEU A 336 30.08 -6.98 -19.78
N TYR A 337 29.55 -8.12 -19.36
CA TYR A 337 30.08 -8.87 -18.22
C TYR A 337 31.57 -9.21 -18.41
N SER A 338 31.94 -9.74 -19.57
CA SER A 338 33.34 -10.12 -19.86
C SER A 338 34.26 -8.91 -19.75
N VAL A 339 33.92 -7.80 -20.39
CA VAL A 339 34.73 -6.58 -20.39
C VAL A 339 34.84 -5.99 -18.97
N LEU A 340 33.79 -5.94 -18.18
CA LEU A 340 33.82 -5.44 -16.80
C LEU A 340 34.71 -6.34 -15.90
N THR A 341 34.56 -7.66 -16.06
CA THR A 341 35.39 -8.65 -15.30
C THR A 341 36.86 -8.59 -15.67
N GLU A 342 37.20 -8.41 -16.94
CA GLU A 342 38.57 -8.18 -17.40
C GLU A 342 39.20 -6.91 -16.79
N LYS A 343 38.41 -5.91 -16.47
CA LYS A 343 38.85 -4.71 -15.74
C LYS A 343 39.01 -4.93 -14.23
N GLY A 344 38.73 -6.14 -13.74
CA GLY A 344 38.88 -6.52 -12.33
C GLY A 344 37.73 -6.06 -11.44
N LEU A 345 36.56 -5.85 -12.02
CA LEU A 345 35.31 -5.56 -11.29
C LEU A 345 34.58 -6.86 -10.96
N ASP A 346 34.01 -6.93 -9.77
CA ASP A 346 33.11 -8.00 -9.39
C ASP A 346 31.69 -7.68 -9.93
N VAL A 347 31.20 -8.55 -10.83
CA VAL A 347 29.98 -8.28 -11.60
C VAL A 347 28.94 -9.34 -11.33
N TRP A 348 27.76 -8.90 -10.88
CA TRP A 348 26.61 -9.74 -10.74
C TRP A 348 25.68 -9.60 -11.97
N TYR A 349 25.38 -10.71 -12.62
CA TYR A 349 24.32 -10.83 -13.58
C TYR A 349 23.83 -12.27 -13.66
N ASP A 350 22.59 -12.49 -14.11
CA ASP A 350 22.00 -13.83 -14.12
C ASP A 350 22.67 -14.78 -15.12
N LYS A 351 23.59 -15.62 -14.64
CA LYS A 351 24.30 -16.64 -15.44
C LYS A 351 23.54 -17.98 -15.57
N LYS A 352 22.53 -18.22 -14.74
CA LYS A 352 21.89 -19.53 -14.67
C LYS A 352 20.38 -19.40 -14.91
N ASN A 353 19.87 -20.17 -15.86
CA ASN A 353 18.47 -20.58 -15.95
C ASN A 353 18.07 -21.38 -14.68
N LEU A 354 18.11 -20.75 -13.51
CA LEU A 354 17.63 -21.32 -12.26
C LEU A 354 16.14 -21.06 -12.23
N GLY A 355 15.36 -22.14 -12.11
CA GLY A 355 13.91 -22.09 -12.19
C GLY A 355 13.27 -21.04 -11.29
N ALA A 356 12.15 -20.52 -11.73
CA ALA A 356 11.34 -19.53 -11.01
C ALA A 356 11.00 -20.05 -9.60
N GLY A 357 11.69 -19.51 -8.58
CA GLY A 357 11.48 -19.83 -7.17
C GLY A 357 11.72 -18.63 -6.29
N SER A 358 11.05 -18.59 -5.14
CA SER A 358 11.13 -17.48 -4.17
C SER A 358 12.55 -17.19 -3.66
N GLU A 359 13.49 -18.14 -3.72
CA GLU A 359 14.88 -17.95 -3.33
C GLU A 359 15.67 -17.12 -4.34
N PHE A 360 15.42 -17.30 -5.62
CA PHE A 360 16.08 -16.55 -6.70
C PHE A 360 15.85 -15.03 -6.58
N TRP A 361 14.65 -14.60 -6.25
CA TRP A 361 14.33 -13.18 -6.04
C TRP A 361 15.01 -12.57 -4.82
N LYS A 362 15.32 -13.37 -3.82
CA LYS A 362 16.05 -12.91 -2.62
C LYS A 362 17.50 -12.56 -2.98
N ASP A 363 18.16 -13.40 -3.77
CA ASP A 363 19.54 -13.20 -4.21
C ASP A 363 19.65 -11.98 -5.13
N ILE A 364 18.74 -11.81 -6.07
CA ILE A 364 18.65 -10.63 -6.94
C ILE A 364 18.51 -9.35 -6.13
N ARG A 365 17.54 -9.30 -5.22
CA ARG A 365 17.34 -8.13 -4.36
C ARG A 365 18.53 -7.83 -3.48
N TYR A 366 19.18 -8.87 -2.95
CA TYR A 366 20.38 -8.69 -2.18
C TYR A 366 21.50 -8.12 -3.04
N ALA A 367 21.76 -8.68 -4.21
CA ALA A 367 22.77 -8.20 -5.14
C ALA A 367 22.52 -6.74 -5.56
N ILE A 368 21.27 -6.37 -5.87
CA ILE A 368 20.89 -4.97 -6.16
C ILE A 368 21.16 -4.08 -4.95
N ARG A 369 20.82 -4.52 -3.73
CA ARG A 369 20.99 -3.74 -2.49
C ARG A 369 22.43 -3.59 -2.04
N THR A 370 23.32 -4.44 -2.46
CA THR A 370 24.72 -4.45 -2.04
C THR A 370 25.67 -3.96 -3.12
N SER A 371 25.31 -4.03 -4.41
CA SER A 371 26.15 -3.56 -5.52
C SER A 371 26.45 -2.06 -5.41
N MET A 372 27.61 -1.62 -5.86
CA MET A 372 27.99 -0.20 -5.86
C MET A 372 27.37 0.56 -7.02
N ILE A 373 27.23 -0.09 -8.17
CA ILE A 373 26.64 0.49 -9.38
C ILE A 373 25.62 -0.48 -9.98
N PHE A 374 24.49 0.07 -10.43
CA PHE A 374 23.43 -0.63 -11.15
C PHE A 374 23.43 -0.18 -12.61
N VAL A 375 23.58 -1.13 -13.53
CA VAL A 375 23.64 -0.88 -14.97
C VAL A 375 22.42 -1.49 -15.66
N PRO A 376 21.36 -0.72 -15.96
CA PRO A 376 20.27 -1.18 -16.82
C PRO A 376 20.71 -1.10 -18.29
N LEU A 377 20.57 -2.20 -19.02
CA LEU A 377 20.79 -2.27 -20.46
C LEU A 377 19.49 -1.93 -21.19
N LEU A 378 19.50 -0.80 -21.92
CA LEU A 378 18.32 -0.24 -22.59
C LEU A 378 18.43 -0.45 -24.09
N THR A 379 17.56 -1.30 -24.64
CA THR A 379 17.49 -1.64 -26.07
C THR A 379 16.05 -1.71 -26.56
N ASN A 380 15.87 -1.90 -27.85
CA ASN A 380 14.53 -2.10 -28.45
C ASN A 380 13.79 -3.34 -27.92
N SER A 381 14.48 -4.26 -27.24
CA SER A 381 13.87 -5.44 -26.57
C SER A 381 12.98 -5.10 -25.39
N ILE A 382 13.03 -3.85 -24.90
CA ILE A 382 12.28 -3.40 -23.71
C ILE A 382 10.87 -2.91 -24.08
N LYS A 383 10.52 -2.85 -25.37
CA LYS A 383 9.23 -2.33 -25.84
C LYS A 383 8.05 -3.20 -25.38
N ARG A 384 6.94 -2.56 -25.04
CA ARG A 384 5.67 -3.07 -24.45
C ARG A 384 5.01 -4.28 -25.12
N GLN A 385 5.47 -4.77 -26.25
CA GLN A 385 4.75 -5.78 -27.05
C GLN A 385 4.83 -7.22 -26.53
N TYR A 386 5.66 -7.50 -25.52
CA TYR A 386 5.78 -8.86 -24.95
C TYR A 386 5.37 -8.85 -23.48
N ARG A 387 4.17 -9.39 -23.22
CA ARG A 387 3.50 -9.44 -21.91
C ARG A 387 4.02 -10.50 -20.94
N ASP A 388 5.09 -11.23 -21.24
CA ASP A 388 5.54 -12.35 -20.44
C ASP A 388 6.82 -12.02 -19.65
N GLU A 389 6.72 -12.11 -18.32
CA GLU A 389 7.77 -12.21 -17.30
C GLU A 389 8.94 -11.21 -17.43
N HIS A 390 8.72 -9.97 -17.09
CA HIS A 390 9.76 -8.94 -17.11
C HIS A 390 10.47 -8.80 -15.74
N VAL A 391 11.34 -9.75 -15.41
CA VAL A 391 12.20 -9.77 -14.23
C VAL A 391 12.97 -8.45 -14.07
N TYR A 392 13.46 -7.86 -15.14
CA TYR A 392 14.23 -6.60 -15.10
C TYR A 392 13.41 -5.40 -14.58
N ARG A 393 12.09 -5.39 -14.68
CA ARG A 393 11.27 -4.28 -14.15
C ARG A 393 11.23 -4.27 -12.62
N ASP A 394 11.13 -5.43 -12.01
CA ASP A 394 11.20 -5.56 -10.56
C ASP A 394 12.60 -5.22 -10.04
N GLU A 395 13.65 -5.53 -10.83
CA GLU A 395 15.04 -5.10 -10.57
C GLU A 395 15.16 -3.58 -10.60
N TRP A 396 14.52 -2.91 -11.57
CA TRP A 396 14.51 -1.46 -11.70
C TRP A 396 13.83 -0.78 -10.53
N ASP A 397 12.69 -1.31 -10.08
CA ASP A 397 11.98 -0.78 -8.91
C ASP A 397 12.85 -0.85 -7.65
N GLU A 398 13.53 -1.96 -7.44
CA GLU A 398 14.44 -2.13 -6.30
C GLU A 398 15.66 -1.18 -6.40
N ALA A 399 16.22 -1.00 -7.59
CA ALA A 399 17.33 -0.08 -7.84
C ALA A 399 16.91 1.39 -7.60
N ILE A 400 15.71 1.78 -8.01
CA ILE A 400 15.16 3.12 -7.77
C ILE A 400 14.97 3.38 -6.27
N ILE A 401 14.41 2.41 -5.55
CA ILE A 401 14.26 2.49 -4.09
C ILE A 401 15.62 2.71 -3.43
N ARG A 402 16.66 1.95 -3.85
CA ARG A 402 18.02 2.11 -3.33
C ARG A 402 18.61 3.47 -3.68
N LYS A 403 18.50 3.93 -4.93
CA LYS A 403 19.00 5.24 -5.37
C LYS A 403 18.45 6.39 -4.55
N ARG A 404 17.16 6.35 -4.25
CA ARG A 404 16.52 7.36 -3.39
C ARG A 404 17.11 7.41 -1.98
N ARG A 405 17.56 6.26 -1.44
CA ARG A 405 18.22 6.17 -0.12
C ARG A 405 19.66 6.66 -0.15
N LEU A 406 20.36 6.47 -1.28
CA LEU A 406 21.76 6.88 -1.47
C LEU A 406 21.91 8.39 -1.77
N GLY A 407 20.81 9.08 -2.12
CA GLY A 407 20.82 10.51 -2.42
C GLY A 407 21.67 10.86 -3.64
N ASN A 408 22.68 11.73 -3.47
CA ASN A 408 23.51 12.24 -4.57
C ASN A 408 24.63 11.29 -5.04
N VAL A 409 24.73 10.09 -4.46
CA VAL A 409 25.75 9.11 -4.86
C VAL A 409 25.42 8.56 -6.26
N THR A 410 26.42 8.44 -7.12
CA THR A 410 26.28 7.75 -8.43
C THR A 410 26.01 6.27 -8.19
N TYR A 411 24.85 5.81 -8.61
CA TYR A 411 24.43 4.41 -8.42
C TYR A 411 23.84 3.80 -9.70
N ILE A 412 23.00 4.53 -10.42
CA ILE A 412 22.38 4.08 -11.67
C ILE A 412 23.16 4.65 -12.85
N CYS A 413 23.68 3.77 -13.70
CA CYS A 413 24.47 4.11 -14.90
C CYS A 413 23.87 3.39 -16.12
N PRO A 414 22.84 3.94 -16.79
CA PRO A 414 22.20 3.29 -17.91
C PRO A 414 23.12 3.19 -19.13
N LEU A 415 23.12 2.01 -19.77
CA LEU A 415 23.78 1.75 -21.03
C LEU A 415 22.72 1.54 -22.12
N CYS A 416 22.61 2.48 -23.05
CA CYS A 416 21.54 2.58 -24.02
C CYS A 416 22.05 2.28 -25.44
N SER A 417 21.31 1.48 -26.22
CA SER A 417 21.59 1.33 -27.65
C SER A 417 21.32 2.65 -28.38
N SER A 418 22.18 3.04 -29.33
CA SER A 418 21.98 4.23 -30.16
C SER A 418 20.70 4.18 -31.02
N GLU A 419 20.18 2.98 -31.24
CA GLU A 419 18.92 2.75 -31.98
C GLU A 419 17.67 2.83 -31.09
N PHE A 420 17.84 2.93 -29.77
CA PHE A 420 16.75 2.98 -28.81
C PHE A 420 16.43 4.41 -28.42
N ASP A 421 15.19 4.82 -28.65
CA ASP A 421 14.69 6.12 -28.19
C ASP A 421 14.29 6.05 -26.71
N ILE A 422 15.14 6.60 -25.85
CA ILE A 422 14.92 6.63 -24.38
C ILE A 422 13.76 7.54 -23.98
N GLU A 423 13.38 8.49 -24.84
CA GLU A 423 12.26 9.41 -24.62
C GLU A 423 10.92 8.84 -25.12
N ASP A 424 10.95 7.68 -25.76
CA ASP A 424 9.74 7.00 -26.20
C ASP A 424 8.82 6.70 -25.03
N ARG A 425 7.62 7.30 -25.04
CA ARG A 425 6.60 7.16 -23.97
C ARG A 425 6.07 5.73 -23.84
N ASP A 426 6.17 4.94 -24.89
CA ASP A 426 5.72 3.55 -24.88
C ASP A 426 6.73 2.59 -24.24
N SER A 427 7.97 3.05 -23.97
CA SER A 427 9.00 2.23 -23.36
C SER A 427 8.89 2.07 -21.83
N ASP A 428 8.07 2.89 -21.16
CA ASP A 428 7.93 2.91 -19.67
C ASP A 428 9.28 3.00 -18.91
N ILE A 429 10.26 3.72 -19.48
CA ILE A 429 11.56 3.92 -18.83
C ILE A 429 11.40 4.88 -17.65
N PRO A 430 11.85 4.50 -16.45
CA PRO A 430 11.82 5.39 -15.28
C PRO A 430 12.60 6.69 -15.54
N GLU A 431 12.07 7.82 -15.08
CA GLU A 431 12.68 9.14 -15.27
C GLU A 431 14.12 9.22 -14.73
N LEU A 432 14.41 8.51 -13.65
CA LEU A 432 15.76 8.39 -13.08
C LEU A 432 16.78 7.77 -14.05
N PHE A 433 16.35 6.95 -15.00
CA PHE A 433 17.24 6.34 -15.97
C PHE A 433 17.51 7.27 -17.17
N LYS A 434 16.66 8.27 -17.38
CA LYS A 434 16.81 9.28 -18.45
C LYS A 434 17.75 10.41 -18.04
N THR A 435 17.75 10.76 -16.75
CA THR A 435 18.42 11.98 -16.24
C THR A 435 19.83 11.77 -15.71
N HIS A 436 20.30 10.53 -15.53
CA HIS A 436 21.57 10.24 -14.87
C HIS A 436 22.52 9.42 -15.73
N ASN A 437 23.65 10.01 -16.12
CA ASN A 437 24.84 9.32 -16.70
C ASN A 437 24.55 8.28 -17.78
N VAL A 438 23.56 8.53 -18.66
CA VAL A 438 23.25 7.64 -19.78
C VAL A 438 24.43 7.59 -20.72
N ARG A 439 24.87 6.37 -21.06
CA ARG A 439 25.88 6.13 -22.10
C ARG A 439 25.24 5.38 -23.26
N THR A 440 25.64 5.71 -24.46
CA THR A 440 25.12 5.06 -25.66
C THR A 440 26.18 4.14 -26.27
N PHE A 441 25.73 3.06 -26.90
CA PHE A 441 26.57 2.17 -27.69
C PHE A 441 25.98 1.95 -29.07
N GLU A 442 26.86 1.79 -30.06
CA GLU A 442 26.55 1.40 -31.43
C GLU A 442 26.87 -0.07 -31.62
N ILE A 443 26.01 -0.83 -32.29
CA ILE A 443 26.20 -2.28 -32.49
C ILE A 443 27.47 -2.55 -33.29
N ASP A 444 27.77 -1.73 -34.30
CA ASP A 444 28.94 -1.85 -35.18
C ASP A 444 30.27 -1.59 -34.45
N LYS A 445 30.27 -0.90 -33.30
CA LYS A 445 31.43 -0.55 -32.48
C LYS A 445 31.26 -1.06 -31.05
N LEU A 446 30.56 -2.15 -30.88
CA LEU A 446 30.14 -2.63 -29.56
C LEU A 446 31.32 -2.85 -28.61
N GLU A 447 32.39 -3.51 -29.05
CA GLU A 447 33.56 -3.81 -28.18
C GLU A 447 34.27 -2.55 -27.69
N ASP A 448 34.49 -1.57 -28.57
CA ASP A 448 35.10 -0.29 -28.21
C ASP A 448 34.21 0.51 -27.23
N ASN A 449 32.90 0.56 -27.49
CA ASN A 449 31.96 1.27 -26.63
C ASN A 449 31.85 0.61 -25.25
N LEU A 450 31.79 -0.74 -25.18
CA LEU A 450 31.74 -1.47 -23.90
C LEU A 450 33.03 -1.31 -23.11
N THR A 451 34.21 -1.30 -23.81
CA THR A 451 35.51 -1.08 -23.16
C THR A 451 35.62 0.33 -22.58
N SER A 452 35.16 1.34 -23.32
CA SER A 452 35.10 2.73 -22.82
C SER A 452 34.20 2.85 -21.60
N PHE A 453 32.97 2.30 -21.68
CA PHE A 453 32.03 2.27 -20.58
C PHE A 453 32.61 1.55 -19.34
N ALA A 454 33.23 0.41 -19.51
CA ALA A 454 33.82 -0.34 -18.41
C ALA A 454 34.95 0.44 -17.70
N ASN A 455 35.75 1.22 -18.43
CA ASN A 455 36.76 2.09 -17.81
C ASN A 455 36.11 3.20 -16.96
N GLU A 456 34.99 3.80 -17.42
CA GLU A 456 34.25 4.80 -16.65
C GLU A 456 33.66 4.18 -15.37
N ILE A 457 33.01 3.02 -15.47
CA ILE A 457 32.46 2.29 -14.33
C ILE A 457 33.53 1.94 -13.31
N LYS A 458 34.67 1.46 -13.77
CA LYS A 458 35.83 1.16 -12.88
C LYS A 458 36.28 2.39 -12.11
N SER A 459 36.43 3.53 -12.79
CA SER A 459 36.78 4.80 -12.15
C SER A 459 35.79 5.21 -11.07
N GLU A 460 34.48 5.05 -11.34
CA GLU A 460 33.43 5.40 -10.39
C GLU A 460 33.39 4.45 -9.17
N VAL A 461 33.56 3.13 -9.40
CA VAL A 461 33.65 2.15 -8.31
C VAL A 461 34.84 2.44 -7.40
N LEU A 462 36.02 2.79 -7.97
CA LEU A 462 37.20 3.13 -7.17
C LEU A 462 36.93 4.37 -6.29
N LYS A 463 36.31 5.41 -6.83
CA LYS A 463 35.92 6.60 -6.02
C LYS A 463 34.98 6.23 -4.88
N LEU A 464 33.97 5.40 -5.13
CA LEU A 464 33.03 4.96 -4.11
C LEU A 464 33.73 4.13 -3.02
N LYS A 465 34.68 3.26 -3.37
CA LYS A 465 35.48 2.51 -2.40
C LYS A 465 36.36 3.42 -1.53
N GLU A 466 36.94 4.47 -2.12
CA GLU A 466 37.76 5.45 -1.38
C GLU A 466 36.92 6.28 -0.40
N ASP A 467 35.72 6.64 -0.78
CA ASP A 467 34.78 7.42 0.07
C ASP A 467 34.21 6.60 1.23
N ASP A 468 34.02 5.30 1.06
CA ASP A 468 33.63 4.39 2.15
C ASP A 468 34.79 4.14 3.14
N CYS A 469 36.02 4.13 2.70
CA CYS A 469 37.19 4.03 3.59
C CYS A 469 37.46 5.27 4.43
N LYS A 470 36.84 6.42 4.08
CA LYS A 470 36.98 7.70 4.81
C LYS A 470 35.86 7.96 5.85
N LYS A 471 34.84 7.12 5.89
CA LYS A 471 33.75 7.16 6.89
C LYS A 471 33.99 6.20 8.03
#